data_6c8ef6445db35c647cced6f43b4597ae
#
_entry.id   6c8ef6445db35c647cced6f43b4597ae
#
_cell.length_a   1.000
_cell.length_b   1.000
_cell.length_c   1.000
_cell.angle_alpha   90.00
_cell.angle_beta   90.00
_cell.angle_gamma   90.00
#
_symmetry.space_group_name_H-M   'P 1'
#
loop_
_entity.id
_entity.type
_entity.pdbx_description
1 polymer ?
#
loop_
_entity_poly.entity_id
_entity_poly.type
_entity_poly.pdbx_seq_one_letter_code
_entity_poly.pdbx_strand_id
1 'polypeptide(L)'
;NLVKKINSGVQFFQTQYAFDEIILKNYMLKLNKLGVTDKEYFIIGLGVIKSAKSARWMNKNLFGINIPEQIINRIENSNNEKLEGIKICVELIERYKLISGVSGIHLMGYKQEQDIASVISNFK
;
A
#
# COMPACT_ATOMS: atom_id res chain seq x y z
N ASN A 1 14.68 13.73 -4.70
CA ASN A 1 13.62 14.53 -4.10
C ASN A 1 12.36 14.48 -4.96
N LEU A 2 11.21 14.22 -4.38
CA LEU A 2 9.95 14.04 -5.10
C LEU A 2 9.53 15.29 -5.87
N VAL A 3 9.58 16.45 -5.23
CA VAL A 3 9.21 17.71 -5.85
C VAL A 3 10.10 18.01 -7.05
N LYS A 4 11.39 17.71 -6.92
CA LYS A 4 12.35 17.92 -8.01
C LYS A 4 12.05 17.02 -9.21
N LYS A 5 11.63 15.76 -8.96
CA LYS A 5 11.23 14.84 -10.03
C LYS A 5 10.00 15.33 -10.77
N ILE A 6 9.03 15.87 -10.04
CA ILE A 6 7.81 16.41 -10.64
C ILE A 6 8.17 17.58 -11.56
N ASN A 7 9.04 18.46 -11.11
CA ASN A 7 9.47 19.62 -11.90
C ASN A 7 10.20 19.21 -13.18
N SER A 8 10.76 18.01 -13.24
CA SER A 8 11.41 17.51 -14.44
C SER A 8 10.48 16.76 -15.40
N GLY A 9 9.16 16.84 -15.17
CA GLY A 9 8.16 16.35 -16.13
C GLY A 9 7.59 14.97 -15.86
N VAL A 10 7.88 14.37 -14.69
CA VAL A 10 7.28 13.09 -14.31
C VAL A 10 5.79 13.28 -14.07
N GLN A 11 4.94 12.46 -14.71
CA GLN A 11 3.49 12.62 -14.66
C GLN A 11 2.81 11.77 -13.61
N PHE A 12 3.47 10.74 -13.09
CA PHE A 12 2.90 9.92 -12.02
C PHE A 12 3.99 9.34 -11.14
N PHE A 13 3.62 9.02 -9.90
CA PHE A 13 4.51 8.43 -8.92
C PHE A 13 3.88 7.18 -8.34
N GLN A 14 4.71 6.17 -8.12
CA GLN A 14 4.30 4.94 -7.48
C GLN A 14 5.10 4.77 -6.20
N THR A 15 4.41 4.50 -5.08
CA THR A 15 5.10 4.28 -3.81
C THR A 15 5.54 2.83 -3.67
N GLN A 16 6.43 2.58 -2.70
CA GLN A 16 6.71 1.25 -2.19
C GLN A 16 5.44 0.71 -1.48
N TYR A 17 5.48 -0.53 -0.99
CA TYR A 17 4.38 -1.07 -0.20
C TYR A 17 4.01 -0.12 0.94
N ALA A 18 2.77 0.28 1.00
CA ALA A 18 2.27 1.21 2.01
C ALA A 18 1.25 0.51 2.90
N PHE A 19 1.72 -0.23 3.87
CA PHE A 19 0.86 -0.99 4.79
C PHE A 19 0.43 -0.18 6.01
N ASP A 20 1.11 0.94 6.29
CA ASP A 20 0.77 1.78 7.42
C ASP A 20 -0.06 2.98 6.96
N GLU A 21 -1.35 2.93 7.27
CA GLU A 21 -2.31 3.94 6.86
C GLU A 21 -1.97 5.33 7.43
N ILE A 22 -1.49 5.38 8.66
CA ILE A 22 -1.17 6.65 9.32
C ILE A 22 0.00 7.34 8.64
N ILE A 23 1.06 6.57 8.34
CA ILE A 23 2.22 7.11 7.63
C ILE A 23 1.80 7.61 6.25
N LEU A 24 0.99 6.85 5.52
CA LEU A 24 0.53 7.24 4.20
C LEU A 24 -0.32 8.52 4.26
N LYS A 25 -1.24 8.61 5.20
CA LYS A 25 -2.08 9.80 5.36
C LYS A 25 -1.24 11.05 5.62
N ASN A 26 -0.24 10.93 6.50
CA ASN A 26 0.65 12.05 6.80
C ASN A 26 1.49 12.46 5.59
N TYR A 27 1.98 11.48 4.83
CA TYR A 27 2.73 11.73 3.61
C TYR A 27 1.87 12.47 2.58
N MET A 28 0.66 11.99 2.32
CA MET A 28 -0.25 12.61 1.36
C MET A 28 -0.68 14.00 1.81
N LEU A 29 -0.87 14.21 3.11
CA LEU A 29 -1.21 15.53 3.64
C LEU A 29 -0.12 16.54 3.32
N LYS A 30 1.15 16.17 3.48
CA LYS A 30 2.27 17.04 3.15
C LYS A 30 2.31 17.36 1.65
N LEU A 31 2.08 16.36 0.80
CA LEU A 31 2.08 16.57 -0.65
C LEU A 31 0.91 17.46 -1.08
N ASN A 32 -0.26 17.31 -0.47
CA ASN A 32 -1.41 18.16 -0.74
C ASN A 32 -1.12 19.61 -0.39
N LYS A 33 -0.46 19.85 0.74
CA LYS A 33 -0.09 21.20 1.16
C LYS A 33 0.90 21.86 0.20
N LEU A 34 1.74 21.08 -0.46
CA LEU A 34 2.69 21.58 -1.45
C LEU A 34 2.06 21.78 -2.84
N GLY A 35 0.79 21.42 -3.01
CA GLY A 35 0.11 21.53 -4.29
C GLY A 35 0.55 20.49 -5.32
N VAL A 36 1.31 19.51 -4.92
CA VAL A 36 1.87 18.49 -5.82
C VAL A 36 0.79 17.58 -6.37
N THR A 37 -0.18 17.21 -5.54
CA THR A 37 -1.26 16.29 -5.92
C THR A 37 -2.27 16.89 -6.90
N ASP A 38 -2.28 18.22 -7.05
CA ASP A 38 -3.16 18.88 -8.01
C ASP A 38 -2.68 18.70 -9.46
N LYS A 39 -1.42 18.36 -9.65
CA LYS A 39 -0.78 18.31 -10.96
C LYS A 39 -0.34 16.91 -11.39
N GLU A 40 -0.10 16.02 -10.43
CA GLU A 40 0.48 14.71 -10.69
C GLU A 40 -0.36 13.59 -10.09
N TYR A 41 -0.22 12.40 -10.65
CA TYR A 41 -0.92 11.21 -10.17
C TYR A 41 -0.05 10.44 -9.19
N PHE A 42 -0.64 10.07 -8.05
CA PHE A 42 0.03 9.26 -7.05
C PHE A 42 -0.62 7.89 -6.96
N ILE A 43 0.16 6.86 -7.24
CA ILE A 43 -0.28 5.47 -7.21
C ILE A 43 0.37 4.81 -6.01
N ILE A 44 -0.46 4.23 -5.16
CA ILE A 44 -0.01 3.63 -3.90
C ILE A 44 0.22 2.13 -4.09
N GLY A 45 1.41 1.67 -3.73
CA GLY A 45 1.74 0.25 -3.82
C GLY A 45 1.15 -0.53 -2.66
N LEU A 46 0.52 -1.66 -2.97
CA LEU A 46 0.03 -2.60 -1.98
C LEU A 46 0.26 -4.02 -2.48
N GLY A 47 0.17 -4.98 -1.60
CA GLY A 47 0.25 -6.39 -1.93
C GLY A 47 -0.39 -7.23 -0.86
N VAL A 48 -0.48 -8.53 -1.11
CA VAL A 48 -1.02 -9.48 -0.16
C VAL A 48 0.09 -9.97 0.77
N ILE A 49 -0.11 -9.84 2.07
CA ILE A 49 0.78 -10.42 3.08
C ILE A 49 0.37 -11.87 3.27
N LYS A 50 1.25 -12.81 2.94
CA LYS A 50 0.93 -14.23 2.95
C LYS A 50 0.88 -14.84 4.35
N SER A 51 1.67 -14.30 5.28
CA SER A 51 1.77 -14.84 6.63
C SER A 51 2.37 -13.80 7.58
N ALA A 52 2.17 -14.01 8.88
CA ALA A 52 2.79 -13.16 9.90
C ALA A 52 4.32 -13.26 9.83
N LYS A 53 4.85 -14.44 9.56
CA LYS A 53 6.28 -14.66 9.40
C LYS A 53 6.84 -13.82 8.26
N SER A 54 6.15 -13.81 7.12
CA SER A 54 6.51 -13.01 5.96
C SER A 54 6.48 -11.52 6.28
N ALA A 55 5.46 -11.07 7.01
CA ALA A 55 5.34 -9.67 7.41
C ALA A 55 6.52 -9.24 8.29
N ARG A 56 6.88 -10.06 9.26
CA ARG A 56 8.02 -9.77 10.13
C ARG A 56 9.33 -9.74 9.36
N TRP A 57 9.49 -10.65 8.40
CA TRP A 57 10.65 -10.65 7.53
C TRP A 57 10.76 -9.36 6.72
N MET A 58 9.63 -8.90 6.17
CA MET A 58 9.59 -7.67 5.40
C MET A 58 9.99 -6.45 6.25
N ASN A 59 9.46 -6.35 7.47
CA ASN A 59 9.82 -5.26 8.38
C ASN A 59 11.30 -5.25 8.72
N LYS A 60 11.90 -6.43 8.84
CA LYS A 60 13.32 -6.55 9.21
C LYS A 60 14.26 -6.31 8.04
N ASN A 61 13.89 -6.75 6.85
CA ASN A 61 14.82 -6.85 5.73
C ASN A 61 14.58 -5.85 4.60
N LEU A 62 13.37 -5.31 4.47
CA LEU A 62 13.05 -4.38 3.38
C LEU A 62 13.01 -2.95 3.89
N PHE A 63 13.94 -2.15 3.39
CA PHE A 63 14.05 -0.75 3.79
C PHE A 63 12.81 0.03 3.37
N GLY A 64 12.30 0.84 4.28
CA GLY A 64 11.16 1.72 3.99
C GLY A 64 9.80 1.07 4.13
N ILE A 65 9.75 -0.23 4.41
CA ILE A 65 8.48 -0.93 4.61
C ILE A 65 8.21 -1.03 6.10
N ASN A 66 7.01 -0.63 6.50
CA ASN A 66 6.56 -0.73 7.87
C ASN A 66 5.16 -1.33 7.92
N ILE A 67 5.07 -2.56 8.40
CA ILE A 67 3.79 -3.24 8.61
C ILE A 67 3.44 -3.11 10.08
N PRO A 68 2.31 -2.44 10.41
CA PRO A 68 1.92 -2.27 11.81
C PRO A 68 1.74 -3.62 12.53
N GLU A 69 2.12 -3.65 13.80
CA GLU A 69 2.00 -4.86 14.61
C GLU A 69 0.55 -5.36 14.68
N GLN A 70 -0.42 -4.45 14.63
CA GLN A 70 -1.84 -4.81 14.61
C GLN A 70 -2.19 -5.70 13.42
N ILE A 71 -1.64 -5.40 12.25
CA ILE A 71 -1.85 -6.19 11.04
C ILE A 71 -1.20 -7.56 11.19
N ILE A 72 0.03 -7.59 11.70
CA ILE A 72 0.77 -8.85 11.90
C ILE A 72 0.02 -9.75 12.87
N ASN A 73 -0.43 -9.19 14.00
CA ASN A 73 -1.18 -9.93 15.01
C ASN A 73 -2.50 -10.47 14.46
N ARG A 74 -3.20 -9.67 13.66
CA ARG A 74 -4.44 -10.08 13.03
C ARG A 74 -4.23 -11.31 12.13
N ILE A 75 -3.17 -11.30 11.34
CA ILE A 75 -2.83 -12.42 10.46
C ILE A 75 -2.45 -13.64 11.28
N GLU A 76 -1.58 -13.45 12.29
CA GLU A 76 -1.09 -14.54 13.13
C GLU A 76 -2.21 -15.27 13.88
N ASN A 77 -3.22 -14.54 14.32
CA ASN A 77 -4.34 -15.09 15.07
C ASN A 77 -5.48 -15.60 14.20
N SER A 78 -5.34 -15.50 12.89
CA SER A 78 -6.37 -15.98 11.96
C SER A 78 -6.25 -17.50 11.71
N ASN A 79 -7.35 -18.11 11.27
CA ASN A 79 -7.35 -19.53 10.90
C ASN A 79 -6.71 -19.78 9.54
N ASN A 80 -6.63 -18.74 8.70
CA ASN A 80 -6.03 -18.83 7.38
C ASN A 80 -5.30 -17.51 7.11
N GLU A 81 -3.98 -17.52 7.30
CA GLU A 81 -3.19 -16.30 7.21
C GLU A 81 -3.23 -15.66 5.82
N LYS A 82 -3.18 -16.48 4.78
CA LYS A 82 -3.24 -15.98 3.41
C LYS A 82 -4.57 -15.29 3.11
N LEU A 83 -5.68 -15.91 3.51
CA LEU A 83 -7.00 -15.35 3.32
C LEU A 83 -7.15 -14.04 4.11
N GLU A 84 -6.63 -14.01 5.32
CA GLU A 84 -6.66 -12.80 6.13
C GLU A 84 -5.84 -11.69 5.48
N GLY A 85 -4.68 -12.02 4.90
CA GLY A 85 -3.87 -11.07 4.14
C GLY A 85 -4.61 -10.48 2.96
N ILE A 86 -5.39 -11.29 2.24
CA ILE A 86 -6.23 -10.80 1.15
C ILE A 86 -7.29 -9.83 1.68
N LYS A 87 -7.96 -10.16 2.76
CA LYS A 87 -8.98 -9.29 3.38
C LYS A 87 -8.37 -7.96 3.80
N ILE A 88 -7.21 -7.99 4.42
CA ILE A 88 -6.51 -6.76 4.83
C ILE A 88 -6.18 -5.90 3.62
N CYS A 89 -5.69 -6.50 2.55
CA CYS A 89 -5.36 -5.78 1.32
C CYS A 89 -6.60 -5.09 0.75
N VAL A 90 -7.74 -5.78 0.69
CA VAL A 90 -9.00 -5.20 0.24
C VAL A 90 -9.41 -4.02 1.11
N GLU A 91 -9.34 -4.17 2.43
CA GLU A 91 -9.69 -3.10 3.37
C GLU A 91 -8.80 -1.87 3.20
N LEU A 92 -7.49 -2.08 3.03
CA LEU A 92 -6.56 -0.98 2.82
C LEU A 92 -6.83 -0.25 1.51
N ILE A 93 -7.15 -0.99 0.45
CA ILE A 93 -7.51 -0.37 -0.83
C ILE A 93 -8.72 0.55 -0.65
N GLU A 94 -9.77 0.05 0.01
CA GLU A 94 -10.97 0.85 0.24
C GLU A 94 -10.68 2.12 1.03
N ARG A 95 -9.82 2.03 2.04
CA ARG A 95 -9.44 3.18 2.86
C ARG A 95 -8.57 4.16 2.08
N TYR A 96 -7.60 3.65 1.33
CA TYR A 96 -6.65 4.50 0.61
C TYR A 96 -7.31 5.26 -0.53
N LYS A 97 -8.34 4.70 -1.15
CA LYS A 97 -9.11 5.39 -2.18
C LYS A 97 -9.78 6.66 -1.66
N LEU A 98 -10.00 6.75 -0.36
CA LEU A 98 -10.61 7.91 0.29
C LEU A 98 -9.61 8.98 0.69
N ILE A 99 -8.31 8.70 0.60
CA ILE A 99 -7.27 9.67 0.95
C ILE A 99 -7.13 10.69 -0.18
N SER A 100 -7.22 11.97 0.17
CA SER A 100 -7.06 13.04 -0.81
C SER A 100 -5.68 12.99 -1.47
N GLY A 101 -5.65 13.03 -2.78
CA GLY A 101 -4.41 12.99 -3.56
C GLY A 101 -4.00 11.62 -4.05
N VAL A 102 -4.62 10.55 -3.55
CA VAL A 102 -4.38 9.20 -4.05
C VAL A 102 -5.16 8.99 -5.33
N SER A 103 -4.46 8.73 -6.43
CA SER A 103 -5.06 8.55 -7.75
C SER A 103 -5.41 7.10 -8.05
N GLY A 104 -4.68 6.15 -7.49
CA GLY A 104 -4.92 4.74 -7.74
C GLY A 104 -4.07 3.85 -6.85
N ILE A 105 -4.30 2.55 -6.98
CA ILE A 105 -3.59 1.51 -6.24
C ILE A 105 -2.93 0.56 -7.22
N HIS A 106 -1.66 0.25 -6.98
CA HIS A 106 -0.93 -0.75 -7.76
C HIS A 106 -0.67 -1.97 -6.89
N LEU A 107 -1.22 -3.11 -7.30
CA LEU A 107 -1.02 -4.37 -6.59
C LEU A 107 0.27 -5.00 -7.08
N MET A 108 1.21 -5.22 -6.15
CA MET A 108 2.52 -5.76 -6.42
C MET A 108 2.68 -7.10 -5.71
N GLY A 109 3.52 -7.98 -6.25
CA GLY A 109 3.84 -9.21 -5.56
C GLY A 109 4.49 -10.21 -6.49
N TYR A 110 5.61 -10.77 -6.03
CA TYR A 110 6.31 -11.81 -6.77
C TYR A 110 5.58 -13.14 -6.55
N LYS A 111 5.19 -13.80 -7.64
CA LYS A 111 4.47 -15.09 -7.62
C LYS A 111 3.17 -15.02 -6.82
N GLN A 112 2.45 -13.88 -6.92
CA GLN A 112 1.17 -13.68 -6.21
C GLN A 112 0.01 -13.41 -7.17
N GLU A 113 0.10 -13.87 -8.40
CA GLU A 113 -0.90 -13.56 -9.44
C GLU A 113 -2.31 -14.00 -9.03
N GLN A 114 -2.45 -15.18 -8.43
CA GLN A 114 -3.75 -15.68 -7.98
C GLN A 114 -4.29 -14.87 -6.80
N ASP A 115 -3.41 -14.48 -5.88
CA ASP A 115 -3.80 -13.69 -4.72
C ASP A 115 -4.26 -12.30 -5.15
N ILE A 116 -3.53 -11.71 -6.10
CA ILE A 116 -3.89 -10.41 -6.68
C ILE A 116 -5.24 -10.50 -7.40
N ALA A 117 -5.45 -11.57 -8.16
CA ALA A 117 -6.73 -11.80 -8.83
C ALA A 117 -7.88 -11.90 -7.83
N SER A 118 -7.66 -12.56 -6.70
CA SER A 118 -8.65 -12.67 -5.63
C SER A 118 -8.98 -11.29 -5.04
N VAL A 119 -7.98 -10.43 -4.85
CA VAL A 119 -8.21 -9.07 -4.37
C VAL A 119 -9.05 -8.29 -5.38
N ILE A 120 -8.68 -8.35 -6.65
CA ILE A 120 -9.38 -7.62 -7.71
C ILE A 120 -10.83 -8.07 -7.82
N SER A 121 -11.11 -9.36 -7.68
CA SER A 121 -12.46 -9.90 -7.80
C SER A 121 -13.42 -9.34 -6.74
N ASN A 122 -12.90 -8.87 -5.61
CA ASN A 122 -13.72 -8.24 -4.57
C ASN A 122 -14.25 -6.87 -4.98
N PHE A 123 -13.74 -6.29 -6.06
CA PHE A 123 -14.13 -4.95 -6.53
C PHE A 123 -14.92 -4.96 -7.83
N LYS A 124 -15.27 -6.14 -8.32
CA LYS A 124 -16.07 -6.27 -9.56
C LYS A 124 -17.56 -6.44 -9.32
#